data_f9061bb8a82a3e9a579a0ee9343ccc55
#
_entry.id   f9061bb8a82a3e9a579a0ee9343ccc55
#
_cell.length_a   1.000
_cell.length_b   1.000
_cell.length_c   1.000
_cell.angle_alpha   90.00
_cell.angle_beta   90.00
_cell.angle_gamma   90.00
#
_symmetry.space_group_name_H-M   'P 1'
#
loop_
_entity.id
_entity.type
_entity.pdbx_description
1 polymer ?
#
loop_
_entity_poly.entity_id
_entity_poly.type
_entity_poly.pdbx_seq_one_letter_code
_entity_poly.pdbx_strand_id
1 'polypeptide(L)'
;MPVAALIETVTDPAQASAVAEVAAATFPLACPPHSTPDDIAGFIRENLRPERFAGYIHSPDSDVLTARDGVQGPIVGYALIHHGAPTHPDVAAVVTARPVTEISKMYVAPDHHALGRDTPPSHDLMRAALDLARERGSVLAWLGVNQENVRALRFYAKMGFTRVGVKTFDLNGSIEHDFIMAQPLN
;
A
#
# COMPACT_ATOMS: atom_id res chain seq x y z
N MET A 1 -14.26 3.66 25.07
CA MET A 1 -13.70 4.60 24.08
C MET A 1 -13.11 3.80 22.95
N PRO A 2 -13.51 4.01 21.71
CA PRO A 2 -12.83 3.37 20.60
C PRO A 2 -11.38 3.87 20.55
N VAL A 3 -10.44 2.94 20.54
CA VAL A 3 -9.01 3.26 20.45
C VAL A 3 -8.70 3.44 18.97
N ALA A 4 -8.22 4.62 18.59
CA ALA A 4 -7.70 4.84 17.24
C ALA A 4 -6.50 3.91 16.97
N ALA A 5 -6.32 3.49 15.73
CA ALA A 5 -5.11 2.77 15.36
C ALA A 5 -3.90 3.69 15.53
N LEU A 6 -2.83 3.15 16.11
CA LEU A 6 -1.56 3.87 16.18
C LEU A 6 -0.82 3.67 14.85
N ILE A 7 -0.57 4.78 14.16
CA ILE A 7 0.22 4.76 12.92
C ILE A 7 1.66 5.13 13.23
N GLU A 8 2.59 4.28 12.80
CA GLU A 8 4.02 4.44 13.03
C GLU A 8 4.81 4.25 11.73
N THR A 9 5.84 5.06 11.54
CA THR A 9 6.86 4.80 10.52
C THR A 9 7.87 3.80 11.08
N VAL A 10 8.09 2.70 10.37
CA VAL A 10 9.02 1.65 10.77
C VAL A 10 10.44 2.09 10.43
N THR A 11 11.28 2.24 11.45
CA THR A 11 12.70 2.61 11.29
C THR A 11 13.65 1.50 11.70
N ASP A 12 13.17 0.51 12.45
CA ASP A 12 13.95 -0.64 12.91
C ASP A 12 13.74 -1.84 11.97
N PRO A 13 14.80 -2.32 11.27
CA PRO A 13 14.72 -3.49 10.40
C PRO A 13 14.31 -4.78 11.12
N ALA A 14 14.46 -4.85 12.43
CA ALA A 14 14.00 -5.99 13.22
C ALA A 14 12.47 -6.19 13.13
N GLN A 15 11.72 -5.15 12.79
CA GLN A 15 10.28 -5.22 12.59
C GLN A 15 9.87 -5.77 11.21
N ALA A 16 10.81 -5.98 10.29
CA ALA A 16 10.52 -6.43 8.93
C ALA A 16 9.75 -7.77 8.88
N SER A 17 10.06 -8.71 9.76
CA SER A 17 9.34 -10.00 9.84
C SER A 17 7.88 -9.81 10.23
N ALA A 18 7.58 -8.97 11.20
CA ALA A 18 6.20 -8.69 11.62
C ALA A 18 5.38 -8.01 10.51
N VAL A 19 5.98 -7.10 9.76
CA VAL A 19 5.35 -6.47 8.59
C VAL A 19 5.11 -7.50 7.48
N ALA A 20 6.09 -8.36 7.20
CA ALA A 20 5.98 -9.41 6.19
C ALA A 20 4.87 -10.41 6.51
N GLU A 21 4.66 -10.76 7.78
CA GLU A 21 3.56 -11.63 8.22
C GLU A 21 2.19 -11.02 7.89
N VAL A 22 1.99 -9.74 8.18
CA VAL A 22 0.75 -9.02 7.86
C VAL A 22 0.57 -8.91 6.34
N ALA A 23 1.64 -8.64 5.60
CA ALA A 23 1.61 -8.58 4.15
C ALA A 23 1.20 -9.93 3.52
N ALA A 24 1.78 -11.03 3.99
CA ALA A 24 1.44 -12.38 3.51
C ALA A 24 -0.01 -12.77 3.86
N ALA A 25 -0.50 -12.37 5.02
CA ALA A 25 -1.87 -12.67 5.46
C ALA A 25 -2.93 -11.86 4.70
N THR A 26 -2.61 -10.63 4.29
CA THR A 26 -3.57 -9.71 3.65
C THR A 26 -3.54 -9.75 2.12
N PHE A 27 -2.42 -10.09 1.51
CA PHE A 27 -2.26 -10.10 0.05
C PHE A 27 -3.30 -10.98 -0.69
N PRO A 28 -3.59 -12.22 -0.24
CA PRO A 28 -4.57 -13.07 -0.92
C PRO A 28 -5.97 -12.45 -1.02
N LEU A 29 -6.33 -11.59 -0.09
CA LEU A 29 -7.64 -10.93 -0.03
C LEU A 29 -7.82 -9.85 -1.12
N ALA A 30 -6.73 -9.35 -1.67
CA ALA A 30 -6.73 -8.34 -2.74
C ALA A 30 -6.53 -8.95 -4.13
N CYS A 31 -6.20 -10.23 -4.21
CA CYS A 31 -6.00 -10.92 -5.48
C CYS A 31 -7.32 -11.15 -6.22
N PRO A 32 -7.32 -11.11 -7.58
CA PRO A 32 -8.48 -11.45 -8.36
C PRO A 32 -9.00 -12.85 -8.07
N PRO A 33 -10.31 -13.11 -8.19
CA PRO A 33 -10.90 -14.42 -7.88
C PRO A 33 -10.34 -15.60 -8.69
N HIS A 34 -9.79 -15.32 -9.89
CA HIS A 34 -9.18 -16.33 -10.76
C HIS A 34 -7.71 -16.60 -10.44
N SER A 35 -7.10 -15.89 -9.49
CA SER A 35 -5.72 -16.12 -9.06
C SER A 35 -5.59 -17.48 -8.41
N THR A 36 -4.58 -18.25 -8.83
CA THR A 36 -4.34 -19.57 -8.25
C THR A 36 -3.60 -19.46 -6.91
N PRO A 37 -3.78 -20.44 -5.99
CA PRO A 37 -3.01 -20.49 -4.75
C PRO A 37 -1.50 -20.50 -4.99
N ASP A 38 -1.02 -21.16 -6.05
CA ASP A 38 0.40 -21.23 -6.38
C ASP A 38 0.95 -19.89 -6.86
N ASP A 39 0.19 -19.13 -7.66
CA ASP A 39 0.57 -17.79 -8.09
C ASP A 39 0.68 -16.83 -6.90
N ILE A 40 -0.30 -16.88 -6.00
CA ILE A 40 -0.32 -16.09 -4.77
C ILE A 40 0.87 -16.44 -3.88
N ALA A 41 1.11 -17.73 -3.63
CA ALA A 41 2.22 -18.18 -2.80
C ALA A 41 3.58 -17.83 -3.42
N GLY A 42 3.71 -17.93 -4.74
CA GLY A 42 4.91 -17.51 -5.47
C GLY A 42 5.19 -16.02 -5.31
N PHE A 43 4.18 -15.19 -5.49
CA PHE A 43 4.33 -13.75 -5.33
C PHE A 43 4.73 -13.36 -3.90
N ILE A 44 4.10 -13.96 -2.88
CA ILE A 44 4.43 -13.73 -1.47
C ILE A 44 5.89 -14.09 -1.20
N ARG A 45 6.32 -15.28 -1.64
CA ARG A 45 7.69 -15.76 -1.44
C ARG A 45 8.74 -14.85 -2.08
N GLU A 46 8.45 -14.27 -3.23
CA GLU A 46 9.40 -13.44 -3.97
C GLU A 46 9.38 -11.97 -3.54
N ASN A 47 8.21 -11.43 -3.22
CA ASN A 47 8.01 -10.00 -3.06
C ASN A 47 7.65 -9.54 -1.65
N LEU A 48 7.11 -10.42 -0.79
CA LEU A 48 6.61 -10.06 0.54
C LEU A 48 7.38 -10.73 1.68
N ARG A 49 8.61 -11.15 1.43
CA ARG A 49 9.48 -11.76 2.45
C ARG A 49 10.14 -10.69 3.34
N PRO A 50 10.56 -11.08 4.56
CA PRO A 50 11.18 -10.14 5.52
C PRO A 50 12.36 -9.35 4.96
N GLU A 51 13.21 -9.97 4.14
CA GLU A 51 14.40 -9.33 3.55
C GLU A 51 14.02 -8.17 2.61
N ARG A 52 12.89 -8.29 1.91
CA ARG A 52 12.38 -7.20 1.07
C ARG A 52 11.96 -6.01 1.93
N PHE A 53 11.21 -6.25 3.01
CA PHE A 53 10.80 -5.19 3.92
C PHE A 53 11.98 -4.56 4.66
N ALA A 54 12.96 -5.33 5.08
CA ALA A 54 14.21 -4.80 5.64
C ALA A 54 14.91 -3.85 4.64
N GLY A 55 14.95 -4.21 3.36
CA GLY A 55 15.49 -3.36 2.31
C GLY A 55 14.71 -2.05 2.16
N TYR A 56 13.39 -2.09 2.19
CA TYR A 56 12.56 -0.87 2.12
C TYR A 56 12.74 0.03 3.36
N ILE A 57 12.85 -0.55 4.55
CA ILE A 57 13.08 0.20 5.79
C ILE A 57 14.43 0.93 5.76
N HIS A 58 15.45 0.32 5.16
CA HIS A 58 16.78 0.94 5.00
C HIS A 58 16.87 1.96 3.87
N SER A 59 15.98 1.89 2.88
CA SER A 59 16.05 2.74 1.70
C SER A 59 15.64 4.18 2.03
N PRO A 60 16.45 5.19 1.63
CA PRO A 60 16.04 6.58 1.79
C PRO A 60 14.86 6.99 0.89
N ASP A 61 14.58 6.19 -0.14
CA ASP A 61 13.51 6.43 -1.12
C ASP A 61 12.22 5.65 -0.82
N SER A 62 12.14 5.01 0.34
CA SER A 62 10.98 4.24 0.76
C SER A 62 10.64 4.50 2.22
N ASP A 63 9.35 4.42 2.55
CA ASP A 63 8.87 4.39 3.92
C ASP A 63 7.90 3.22 4.10
N VAL A 64 7.97 2.57 5.25
CA VAL A 64 7.04 1.54 5.68
C VAL A 64 6.25 2.08 6.87
N LEU A 65 4.94 2.14 6.74
CA LEU A 65 4.01 2.50 7.82
C LEU A 65 3.33 1.25 8.36
N THR A 66 3.07 1.24 9.66
CA THR A 66 2.22 0.21 10.30
C THR A 66 1.06 0.87 11.04
N ALA A 67 -0.06 0.16 11.06
CA ALA A 67 -1.19 0.44 11.94
C ALA A 67 -1.23 -0.64 13.02
N ARG A 68 -1.20 -0.22 14.29
CA ARG A 68 -1.30 -1.12 15.45
C ARG A 68 -2.64 -0.94 16.15
N ASP A 69 -3.13 -2.02 16.73
CA ASP A 69 -4.31 -1.99 17.61
C ASP A 69 -3.90 -1.58 19.02
N GLY A 70 -3.65 -0.28 19.21
CA GLY A 70 -3.12 0.28 20.46
C GLY A 70 -1.59 0.22 20.55
N VAL A 71 -1.04 0.85 21.58
CA VAL A 71 0.42 1.10 21.74
C VAL A 71 1.26 -0.18 21.76
N GLN A 72 0.75 -1.27 22.33
CA GLN A 72 1.45 -2.57 22.39
C GLN A 72 0.68 -3.68 21.67
N GLY A 73 -0.33 -3.30 20.88
CA GLY A 73 -1.15 -4.24 20.15
C GLY A 73 -0.46 -4.81 18.90
N PRO A 74 -1.09 -5.81 18.27
CA PRO A 74 -0.59 -6.37 17.04
C PRO A 74 -0.62 -5.35 15.89
N ILE A 75 0.23 -5.56 14.90
CA ILE A 75 0.13 -4.86 13.62
C ILE A 75 -1.11 -5.40 12.90
N VAL A 76 -2.04 -4.51 12.57
CA VAL A 76 -3.30 -4.84 11.90
C VAL A 76 -3.34 -4.36 10.45
N GLY A 77 -2.35 -3.60 10.04
CA GLY A 77 -2.23 -3.10 8.67
C GLY A 77 -0.87 -2.48 8.42
N TYR A 78 -0.55 -2.26 7.15
CA TYR A 78 0.68 -1.59 6.74
C TYR A 78 0.51 -0.85 5.42
N ALA A 79 1.44 0.07 5.17
CA ALA A 79 1.62 0.71 3.87
C ALA A 79 3.09 0.72 3.48
N LEU A 80 3.37 0.49 2.21
CA LEU A 80 4.68 0.67 1.59
C LEU A 80 4.61 1.83 0.61
N ILE A 81 5.51 2.78 0.78
CA ILE A 81 5.53 4.04 0.05
C ILE A 81 6.89 4.18 -0.63
N HIS A 82 6.88 4.53 -1.92
CA HIS A 82 8.10 4.83 -2.68
C HIS A 82 8.09 6.28 -3.13
N HIS A 83 9.20 6.98 -2.91
CA HIS A 83 9.42 8.35 -3.37
C HIS A 83 10.32 8.34 -4.59
N GLY A 84 9.93 9.05 -5.62
CA GLY A 84 10.72 9.17 -6.86
C GLY A 84 9.91 8.94 -8.13
N ALA A 85 10.58 9.04 -9.26
CA ALA A 85 9.95 8.89 -10.56
C ALA A 85 9.44 7.46 -10.77
N PRO A 86 8.25 7.28 -11.40
CA PRO A 86 7.77 5.96 -11.78
C PRO A 86 8.75 5.26 -12.73
N THR A 87 8.99 3.97 -12.50
CA THR A 87 9.84 3.15 -13.36
C THR A 87 9.04 2.34 -14.39
N HIS A 88 7.75 2.08 -14.12
CA HIS A 88 6.89 1.37 -15.05
C HIS A 88 6.52 2.27 -16.22
N PRO A 89 6.72 1.84 -17.51
CA PRO A 89 6.49 2.69 -18.68
C PRO A 89 5.07 3.27 -18.78
N ASP A 90 4.05 2.45 -18.50
CA ASP A 90 2.65 2.88 -18.55
C ASP A 90 2.36 3.98 -17.52
N VAL A 91 2.98 3.89 -16.35
CA VAL A 91 2.83 4.89 -15.29
C VAL A 91 3.60 6.17 -15.68
N ALA A 92 4.83 6.04 -16.13
CA ALA A 92 5.64 7.18 -16.54
C ALA A 92 5.00 8.01 -17.65
N ALA A 93 4.18 7.37 -18.51
CA ALA A 93 3.46 8.03 -19.60
C ALA A 93 2.33 8.95 -19.08
N VAL A 94 1.72 8.64 -17.95
CA VAL A 94 0.54 9.38 -17.44
C VAL A 94 0.84 10.14 -16.14
N VAL A 95 1.82 9.71 -15.34
CA VAL A 95 2.27 10.38 -14.12
C VAL A 95 3.54 11.17 -14.45
N THR A 96 3.37 12.38 -14.95
CA THR A 96 4.48 13.24 -15.46
C THR A 96 4.91 14.31 -14.44
N ALA A 97 4.08 14.65 -13.46
CA ALA A 97 4.41 15.61 -12.40
C ALA A 97 5.64 15.14 -11.60
N ARG A 98 6.40 16.09 -11.06
CA ARG A 98 7.60 15.82 -10.24
C ARG A 98 7.76 16.86 -9.13
N PRO A 99 8.20 16.47 -7.91
CA PRO A 99 8.38 15.10 -7.41
C PRO A 99 7.05 14.39 -7.14
N VAL A 100 7.06 13.04 -7.14
CA VAL A 100 5.88 12.21 -6.90
C VAL A 100 6.17 11.09 -5.90
N THR A 101 5.11 10.59 -5.30
CA THR A 101 5.14 9.46 -4.36
C THR A 101 4.16 8.38 -4.81
N GLU A 102 4.60 7.12 -4.77
CA GLU A 102 3.77 5.94 -4.98
C GLU A 102 3.30 5.37 -3.64
N ILE A 103 2.00 5.12 -3.52
CA ILE A 103 1.46 4.24 -2.49
C ILE A 103 1.50 2.81 -3.07
N SER A 104 2.61 2.13 -2.86
CA SER A 104 2.88 0.84 -3.52
C SER A 104 2.01 -0.28 -2.98
N LYS A 105 1.82 -0.34 -1.66
CA LYS A 105 0.99 -1.32 -0.97
C LYS A 105 0.30 -0.68 0.21
N MET A 106 -0.98 -1.04 0.42
CA MET A 106 -1.72 -0.64 1.61
C MET A 106 -2.79 -1.69 1.89
N TYR A 107 -2.66 -2.37 3.01
CA TYR A 107 -3.58 -3.44 3.42
C TYR A 107 -3.85 -3.39 4.91
N VAL A 108 -5.09 -3.70 5.29
CA VAL A 108 -5.54 -3.84 6.67
C VAL A 108 -6.24 -5.19 6.81
N ALA A 109 -5.94 -5.90 7.89
CA ALA A 109 -6.56 -7.19 8.19
C ALA A 109 -8.10 -7.05 8.26
N PRO A 110 -8.87 -8.01 7.71
CA PRO A 110 -10.33 -7.90 7.58
C PRO A 110 -11.07 -7.64 8.89
N ASP A 111 -10.64 -8.25 9.97
CA ASP A 111 -11.24 -8.12 11.30
C ASP A 111 -11.11 -6.71 11.88
N HIS A 112 -10.28 -5.88 11.28
CA HIS A 112 -10.00 -4.51 11.72
C HIS A 112 -10.51 -3.44 10.74
N HIS A 113 -11.29 -3.82 9.72
CA HIS A 113 -11.71 -2.89 8.68
C HIS A 113 -12.66 -1.77 9.15
N ALA A 114 -13.55 -2.02 10.13
CA ALA A 114 -14.54 -1.00 10.51
C ALA A 114 -15.14 -1.16 11.92
N LEU A 115 -14.89 -2.23 12.64
CA LEU A 115 -15.64 -2.55 13.84
C LEU A 115 -15.29 -1.64 15.03
N GLY A 116 -16.24 -0.77 15.41
CA GLY A 116 -16.19 -0.03 16.67
C GLY A 116 -15.19 1.13 16.72
N ARG A 117 -14.70 1.62 15.59
CA ARG A 117 -13.74 2.73 15.49
C ARG A 117 -14.37 3.93 14.81
N ASP A 118 -14.05 5.13 15.29
CA ASP A 118 -14.47 6.37 14.65
C ASP A 118 -13.88 6.52 13.25
N THR A 119 -12.63 6.05 13.07
CA THR A 119 -11.93 6.05 11.78
C THR A 119 -11.32 4.68 11.53
N PRO A 120 -11.56 4.06 10.36
CA PRO A 120 -10.90 2.80 9.98
C PRO A 120 -9.38 2.98 9.88
N PRO A 121 -8.57 1.96 10.27
CA PRO A 121 -7.10 2.04 10.16
C PRO A 121 -6.60 2.36 8.75
N SER A 122 -7.32 1.93 7.71
CA SER A 122 -6.99 2.25 6.31
C SER A 122 -7.03 3.75 6.00
N HIS A 123 -7.97 4.48 6.60
CA HIS A 123 -8.05 5.95 6.45
C HIS A 123 -6.86 6.62 7.14
N ASP A 124 -6.51 6.18 8.34
CA ASP A 124 -5.38 6.75 9.08
C ASP A 124 -4.05 6.45 8.40
N LEU A 125 -3.87 5.21 7.88
CA LEU A 125 -2.71 4.86 7.06
C LEU A 125 -2.60 5.72 5.80
N MET A 126 -3.70 5.90 5.06
CA MET A 126 -3.69 6.71 3.84
C MET A 126 -3.38 8.16 4.17
N ARG A 127 -3.97 8.71 5.22
CA ARG A 127 -3.69 10.08 5.65
C ARG A 127 -2.22 10.26 5.99
N ALA A 128 -1.65 9.35 6.79
CA ALA A 128 -0.22 9.38 7.14
C ALA A 128 0.69 9.25 5.92
N ALA A 129 0.33 8.37 4.96
CA ALA A 129 1.07 8.22 3.72
C ALA A 129 1.07 9.49 2.86
N LEU A 130 -0.07 10.16 2.75
CA LEU A 130 -0.18 11.43 2.01
C LEU A 130 0.57 12.57 2.72
N ASP A 131 0.57 12.58 4.05
CA ASP A 131 1.34 13.56 4.82
C ASP A 131 2.85 13.37 4.64
N LEU A 132 3.34 12.13 4.67
CA LEU A 132 4.74 11.82 4.32
C LEU A 132 5.10 12.26 2.90
N ALA A 133 4.21 12.03 1.93
CA ALA A 133 4.43 12.46 0.56
C ALA A 133 4.58 14.00 0.48
N ARG A 134 3.76 14.75 1.22
CA ARG A 134 3.87 16.22 1.31
C ARG A 134 5.17 16.66 1.97
N GLU A 135 5.55 16.02 3.07
CA GLU A 135 6.82 16.29 3.77
C GLU A 135 8.04 16.06 2.87
N ARG A 136 7.96 15.09 1.95
CA ARG A 136 8.96 14.82 0.92
C ARG A 136 8.89 15.81 -0.26
N GLY A 137 7.97 16.76 -0.24
CA GLY A 137 7.78 17.76 -1.29
C GLY A 137 7.09 17.23 -2.54
N SER A 138 6.46 16.06 -2.48
CA SER A 138 5.73 15.51 -3.62
C SER A 138 4.51 16.37 -3.94
N VAL A 139 4.30 16.60 -5.22
CA VAL A 139 3.15 17.38 -5.73
C VAL A 139 1.99 16.50 -6.15
N LEU A 140 2.22 15.18 -6.21
CA LEU A 140 1.22 14.19 -6.61
C LEU A 140 1.55 12.85 -5.93
N ALA A 141 0.51 12.17 -5.47
CA ALA A 141 0.56 10.75 -5.07
C ALA A 141 -0.15 9.90 -6.11
N TRP A 142 0.35 8.70 -6.37
CA TRP A 142 -0.28 7.75 -7.28
C TRP A 142 -0.23 6.33 -6.71
N LEU A 143 -1.07 5.46 -7.25
CA LEU A 143 -1.12 4.04 -6.92
C LEU A 143 -1.64 3.22 -8.11
N GLY A 144 -1.34 1.93 -8.09
CA GLY A 144 -1.96 0.94 -8.98
C GLY A 144 -2.95 0.08 -8.19
N VAL A 145 -4.08 -0.22 -8.79
CA VAL A 145 -5.11 -1.08 -8.17
C VAL A 145 -5.75 -1.98 -9.23
N ASN A 146 -5.87 -3.28 -8.94
CA ASN A 146 -6.49 -4.22 -9.84
C ASN A 146 -7.91 -3.79 -10.18
N GLN A 147 -8.27 -3.85 -11.48
CA GLN A 147 -9.56 -3.38 -11.99
C GLN A 147 -10.76 -4.12 -11.39
N GLU A 148 -10.56 -5.35 -10.94
CA GLU A 148 -11.60 -6.18 -10.31
C GLU A 148 -11.76 -5.93 -8.80
N ASN A 149 -10.82 -5.21 -8.17
CA ASN A 149 -10.88 -4.89 -6.75
C ASN A 149 -11.80 -3.68 -6.49
N VAL A 150 -13.11 -3.91 -6.63
CA VAL A 150 -14.14 -2.86 -6.50
C VAL A 150 -14.10 -2.19 -5.12
N ARG A 151 -13.78 -2.95 -4.07
CA ARG A 151 -13.68 -2.41 -2.70
C ARG A 151 -12.56 -1.39 -2.58
N ALA A 152 -11.37 -1.72 -3.07
CA ALA A 152 -10.23 -0.81 -3.06
C ALA A 152 -10.47 0.41 -3.96
N LEU A 153 -11.07 0.22 -5.13
CA LEU A 153 -11.43 1.32 -6.03
C LEU A 153 -12.33 2.35 -5.35
N ARG A 154 -13.35 1.89 -4.64
CA ARG A 154 -14.25 2.77 -3.86
C ARG A 154 -13.52 3.49 -2.73
N PHE A 155 -12.64 2.79 -2.04
CA PHE A 155 -11.84 3.37 -0.96
C PHE A 155 -10.94 4.48 -1.50
N TYR A 156 -10.16 4.23 -2.56
CA TYR A 156 -9.26 5.22 -3.13
C TYR A 156 -10.00 6.43 -3.71
N ALA A 157 -11.13 6.21 -4.38
CA ALA A 157 -11.98 7.30 -4.85
C ALA A 157 -12.47 8.17 -3.69
N LYS A 158 -12.90 7.56 -2.58
CA LYS A 158 -13.31 8.27 -1.37
C LYS A 158 -12.15 9.06 -0.73
N MET A 159 -10.93 8.56 -0.85
CA MET A 159 -9.72 9.23 -0.35
C MET A 159 -9.19 10.32 -1.29
N GLY A 160 -9.85 10.57 -2.41
CA GLY A 160 -9.54 11.68 -3.32
C GLY A 160 -8.73 11.29 -4.57
N PHE A 161 -8.48 10.01 -4.80
CA PHE A 161 -7.80 9.55 -6.00
C PHE A 161 -8.75 9.46 -7.20
N THR A 162 -8.26 9.81 -8.38
CA THR A 162 -8.97 9.67 -9.65
C THR A 162 -8.16 8.80 -10.61
N ARG A 163 -8.87 8.07 -11.48
CA ARG A 163 -8.23 7.23 -12.49
C ARG A 163 -7.57 8.10 -13.56
N VAL A 164 -6.30 7.81 -13.86
CA VAL A 164 -5.50 8.53 -14.86
C VAL A 164 -4.96 7.61 -15.97
N GLY A 165 -4.99 6.30 -15.80
CA GLY A 165 -4.51 5.35 -16.80
C GLY A 165 -4.67 3.90 -16.38
N VAL A 166 -4.03 3.02 -17.15
CA VAL A 166 -3.99 1.57 -16.95
C VAL A 166 -2.56 1.09 -17.10
N LYS A 167 -2.15 0.14 -16.26
CA LYS A 167 -0.88 -0.58 -16.38
C LYS A 167 -1.10 -2.09 -16.30
N THR A 168 -0.13 -2.87 -16.78
CA THR A 168 -0.09 -4.30 -16.54
C THR A 168 0.59 -4.61 -15.22
N PHE A 169 0.13 -5.66 -14.55
CA PHE A 169 0.71 -6.20 -13.33
C PHE A 169 0.92 -7.70 -13.49
N ASP A 170 2.14 -8.18 -13.21
CA ASP A 170 2.47 -9.60 -13.28
C ASP A 170 2.27 -10.25 -11.90
N LEU A 171 1.29 -11.14 -11.80
CA LEU A 171 1.05 -11.97 -10.64
C LEU A 171 1.65 -13.37 -10.90
N ASN A 172 2.97 -13.49 -10.75
CA ASN A 172 3.72 -14.72 -10.91
C ASN A 172 3.42 -15.46 -12.24
N GLY A 173 3.47 -14.70 -13.36
CA GLY A 173 3.22 -15.20 -14.72
C GLY A 173 1.81 -15.01 -15.24
N SER A 174 0.86 -14.65 -14.38
CA SER A 174 -0.49 -14.23 -14.78
C SER A 174 -0.52 -12.72 -14.95
N ILE A 175 -0.81 -12.23 -16.16
CA ILE A 175 -0.87 -10.79 -16.45
C ILE A 175 -2.22 -10.23 -16.03
N GLU A 176 -2.19 -9.33 -15.08
CA GLU A 176 -3.33 -8.59 -14.57
C GLU A 176 -3.32 -7.14 -15.08
N HIS A 177 -4.46 -6.49 -15.04
CA HIS A 177 -4.62 -5.09 -15.43
C HIS A 177 -4.99 -4.25 -14.23
N ASP A 178 -4.20 -3.22 -13.94
CA ASP A 178 -4.44 -2.27 -12.88
C ASP A 178 -4.88 -0.92 -13.44
N PHE A 179 -5.79 -0.25 -12.74
CA PHE A 179 -5.96 1.19 -12.92
C PHE A 179 -4.81 1.92 -12.24
N ILE A 180 -4.30 2.96 -12.90
CA ILE A 180 -3.43 3.96 -12.29
C ILE A 180 -4.34 5.06 -11.76
N MET A 181 -4.26 5.31 -10.46
CA MET A 181 -5.01 6.37 -9.80
C MET A 181 -4.05 7.40 -9.21
N ALA A 182 -4.41 8.66 -9.25
CA ALA A 182 -3.56 9.75 -8.77
C ALA A 182 -4.37 10.82 -8.04
N GLN A 183 -3.67 11.53 -7.12
CA GLN A 183 -4.20 12.65 -6.37
C GLN A 183 -3.16 13.76 -6.32
N PRO A 184 -3.48 15.01 -6.73
CA PRO A 184 -2.63 16.16 -6.47
C PRO A 184 -2.48 16.40 -4.97
N LEU A 185 -1.28 16.78 -4.55
CA LEU A 185 -0.95 17.14 -3.17
C LEU A 185 -0.74 18.66 -3.10
N ASN A 186 -1.53 19.32 -2.27
CA ASN A 186 -1.44 20.77 -2.03
C ASN A 186 -0.62 21.05 -0.79
#